data_33fe68a09f4d7298ac06cff2b222270a
#
_entry.id   33fe68a09f4d7298ac06cff2b222270a
#
_cell.length_a   1.000
_cell.length_b   1.000
_cell.length_c   1.000
_cell.angle_alpha   90.00
_cell.angle_beta   90.00
_cell.angle_gamma   90.00
#
_symmetry.space_group_name_H-M   'P 1'
#
loop_
_entity.id
_entity.type
_entity.pdbx_description
1 polymer ?
#
loop_
_entity_poly.entity_id
_entity_poly.type
_entity_poly.pdbx_seq_one_letter_code
_entity_poly.pdbx_strand_id
1 'polypeptide(L)'
;MNYLTNQLLIQEEIEALIKNLKNENTLWEDGKKTAGTHASKVKNNLQLNRETEISKKLSHLIKQKILSSPLIKSFALPKIIHGIMFTKSLKNMQYGRHIDNPFMSSGRADLSFTISLTDKNTYEGGELIIEEMNSEKEFKLNAGEIIIYPSTYLHSVKEVKNGERLVCVGWIESYV
;
A
#
# COMPACT_ATOMS: atom_id res chain seq x y z
N MET A 1 -15.33 -12.53 -6.74
CA MET A 1 -13.87 -12.33 -6.70
C MET A 1 -13.61 -11.36 -5.57
N ASN A 2 -12.84 -11.77 -4.58
CA ASN A 2 -12.69 -10.99 -3.34
C ASN A 2 -11.51 -9.99 -3.36
N TYR A 3 -10.70 -10.01 -4.41
CA TYR A 3 -9.59 -9.08 -4.64
C TYR A 3 -9.29 -8.96 -6.15
N LEU A 4 -8.61 -7.91 -6.53
CA LEU A 4 -8.11 -7.65 -7.88
C LEU A 4 -6.60 -7.49 -7.84
N THR A 5 -5.87 -8.18 -8.72
CA THR A 5 -4.45 -7.89 -9.01
C THR A 5 -4.30 -7.45 -10.46
N ASN A 6 -3.48 -6.44 -10.73
CA ASN A 6 -3.23 -5.93 -12.08
C ASN A 6 -1.89 -5.19 -12.16
N GLN A 7 -1.28 -5.15 -13.35
CA GLN A 7 -0.17 -4.23 -13.63
C GLN A 7 -0.73 -2.82 -13.77
N LEU A 8 -0.29 -1.88 -12.94
CA LEU A 8 -0.76 -0.49 -12.93
C LEU A 8 0.29 0.48 -13.46
N LEU A 9 1.55 0.29 -13.09
CA LEU A 9 2.65 1.18 -13.45
C LEU A 9 3.60 0.49 -14.41
N ILE A 10 4.08 1.22 -15.41
CA ILE A 10 5.13 0.76 -16.31
C ILE A 10 6.52 1.03 -15.71
N GLN A 11 7.55 0.43 -16.26
CA GLN A 11 8.91 0.47 -15.72
C GLN A 11 9.45 1.90 -15.53
N GLU A 12 9.24 2.78 -16.51
CA GLU A 12 9.70 4.17 -16.46
C GLU A 12 9.03 4.98 -15.31
N GLU A 13 7.77 4.67 -15.02
CA GLU A 13 7.03 5.30 -13.92
C GLU A 13 7.54 4.82 -12.56
N ILE A 14 7.85 3.53 -12.44
CA ILE A 14 8.43 2.93 -11.24
C ILE A 14 9.80 3.57 -10.96
N GLU A 15 10.66 3.66 -11.96
CA GLU A 15 11.99 4.27 -11.83
C GLU A 15 11.92 5.74 -11.42
N ALA A 16 10.99 6.50 -12.02
CA ALA A 16 10.75 7.90 -11.64
C ALA A 16 10.27 8.03 -10.19
N LEU A 17 9.37 7.16 -9.73
CA LEU A 17 8.90 7.12 -8.34
C LEU A 17 10.05 6.80 -7.37
N ILE A 18 10.82 5.74 -7.65
CA ILE A 18 11.95 5.31 -6.82
C ILE A 18 13.01 6.41 -6.73
N LYS A 19 13.35 7.05 -7.85
CA LYS A 19 14.32 8.16 -7.87
C LYS A 19 13.91 9.31 -6.94
N ASN A 20 12.63 9.70 -6.98
CA ASN A 20 12.11 10.73 -6.08
C ASN A 20 12.15 10.28 -4.62
N LEU A 21 11.72 9.05 -4.33
CA LEU A 21 11.69 8.51 -2.96
C LEU A 21 13.08 8.32 -2.35
N LYS A 22 14.09 7.97 -3.16
CA LYS A 22 15.49 7.85 -2.69
C LYS A 22 16.12 9.20 -2.36
N ASN A 23 15.77 10.27 -3.08
CA ASN A 23 16.28 11.61 -2.83
C ASN A 23 15.72 12.22 -1.54
N GLU A 24 14.60 11.69 -1.03
CA GLU A 24 13.86 12.17 0.14
C GLU A 24 14.07 11.28 1.38
N ASN A 25 15.23 10.63 1.50
CA ASN A 25 15.50 9.69 2.61
C ASN A 25 15.35 10.30 4.01
N THR A 26 15.59 11.59 4.15
CA THR A 26 15.46 12.30 5.43
C THR A 26 14.02 12.54 5.86
N LEU A 27 13.05 12.33 4.97
CA LEU A 27 11.63 12.54 5.21
C LEU A 27 10.90 11.28 5.67
N TRP A 28 11.60 10.17 5.81
CA TRP A 28 11.05 8.92 6.32
C TRP A 28 10.90 8.99 7.85
N GLU A 29 9.74 8.61 8.34
CA GLU A 29 9.40 8.59 9.76
C GLU A 29 8.81 7.25 10.20
N ASP A 30 8.68 7.03 11.51
CA ASP A 30 8.08 5.81 12.06
C ASP A 30 6.60 5.71 11.60
N GLY A 31 6.28 4.62 10.92
CA GLY A 31 4.94 4.36 10.41
C GLY A 31 3.86 4.19 11.49
N LYS A 32 4.23 3.98 12.76
CA LYS A 32 3.29 3.93 13.88
C LYS A 32 2.49 5.21 14.06
N LYS A 33 3.04 6.36 13.65
CA LYS A 33 2.40 7.67 13.77
C LYS A 33 1.04 7.77 13.08
N THR A 34 0.81 6.97 12.03
CA THR A 34 -0.43 7.00 11.24
C THR A 34 -1.33 5.79 11.47
N ALA A 35 -0.91 4.85 12.29
CA ALA A 35 -1.69 3.66 12.61
C ALA A 35 -2.67 3.93 13.75
N GLY A 36 -3.86 3.32 13.70
CA GLY A 36 -4.80 3.32 14.81
C GLY A 36 -4.23 2.62 16.05
N THR A 37 -4.86 2.81 17.21
CA THR A 37 -4.35 2.37 18.52
C THR A 37 -3.95 0.90 18.59
N HIS A 38 -4.71 0.01 17.95
CA HIS A 38 -4.37 -1.43 17.92
C HIS A 38 -3.30 -1.74 16.90
N ALA A 39 -3.43 -1.23 15.69
CA ALA A 39 -2.51 -1.47 14.60
C ALA A 39 -1.09 -0.92 14.87
N SER A 40 -0.98 0.20 15.61
CA SER A 40 0.32 0.78 15.98
C SER A 40 1.19 -0.14 16.83
N LYS A 41 0.58 -1.02 17.64
CA LYS A 41 1.30 -1.97 18.51
C LYS A 41 2.05 -3.05 17.71
N VAL A 42 1.56 -3.37 16.52
CA VAL A 42 2.09 -4.44 15.65
C VAL A 42 2.73 -3.91 14.37
N LYS A 43 2.76 -2.59 14.18
CA LYS A 43 3.37 -1.93 13.01
C LYS A 43 4.83 -1.60 13.27
N ASN A 44 5.70 -2.09 12.42
CA ASN A 44 7.12 -1.77 12.40
C ASN A 44 7.55 -1.55 10.94
N ASN A 45 7.48 -0.32 10.47
CA ASN A 45 7.93 0.10 9.15
C ASN A 45 8.24 1.60 9.16
N LEU A 46 8.80 2.10 8.07
CA LEU A 46 8.98 3.52 7.80
C LEU A 46 7.90 4.02 6.84
N GLN A 47 7.55 5.28 6.96
CA GLN A 47 6.58 5.95 6.11
C GLN A 47 7.11 7.29 5.67
N LEU A 48 6.92 7.65 4.39
CA LEU A 48 7.21 8.99 3.90
C LEU A 48 6.27 9.99 4.55
N ASN A 49 6.82 11.09 5.08
CA ASN A 49 6.01 12.16 5.67
C ASN A 49 5.02 12.71 4.64
N ARG A 50 3.73 12.61 4.96
CA ARG A 50 2.61 12.92 4.05
C ARG A 50 2.47 14.40 3.73
N GLU A 51 2.99 15.27 4.59
CA GLU A 51 2.89 16.74 4.44
C GLU A 51 3.91 17.32 3.47
N THR A 52 4.90 16.51 3.05
CA THR A 52 5.89 16.96 2.08
C THR A 52 5.30 17.16 0.69
N GLU A 53 5.79 18.14 -0.05
CA GLU A 53 5.35 18.43 -1.42
C GLU A 53 5.59 17.22 -2.34
N ILE A 54 6.69 16.48 -2.12
CA ILE A 54 6.97 15.28 -2.90
C ILE A 54 5.92 14.19 -2.64
N SER A 55 5.57 13.95 -1.38
CA SER A 55 4.52 12.98 -1.03
C SER A 55 3.18 13.33 -1.67
N LYS A 56 2.77 14.60 -1.62
CA LYS A 56 1.53 15.09 -2.24
C LYS A 56 1.55 14.91 -3.77
N LYS A 57 2.66 15.27 -4.42
CA LYS A 57 2.84 15.12 -5.87
C LYS A 57 2.75 13.65 -6.30
N LEU A 58 3.48 12.77 -5.63
CA LEU A 58 3.49 11.35 -5.96
C LEU A 58 2.12 10.70 -5.68
N SER A 59 1.46 11.08 -4.58
CA SER A 59 0.10 10.61 -4.27
C SER A 59 -0.91 11.02 -5.33
N HIS A 60 -0.80 12.24 -5.85
CA HIS A 60 -1.65 12.72 -6.96
C HIS A 60 -1.44 11.88 -8.23
N LEU A 61 -0.20 11.56 -8.58
CA LEU A 61 0.13 10.72 -9.73
C LEU A 61 -0.49 9.32 -9.58
N ILE A 62 -0.33 8.68 -8.42
CA ILE A 62 -0.93 7.36 -8.14
C ILE A 62 -2.45 7.41 -8.25
N LYS A 63 -3.08 8.44 -7.69
CA LYS A 63 -4.54 8.64 -7.79
C LYS A 63 -4.99 8.72 -9.25
N GLN A 64 -4.29 9.49 -10.08
CA GLN A 64 -4.61 9.59 -11.51
C GLN A 64 -4.47 8.23 -12.22
N LYS A 65 -3.42 7.46 -11.91
CA LYS A 65 -3.21 6.12 -12.50
C LYS A 65 -4.32 5.15 -12.14
N ILE A 66 -4.74 5.10 -10.90
CA ILE A 66 -5.87 4.26 -10.46
C ILE A 66 -7.15 4.68 -11.19
N LEU A 67 -7.43 6.00 -11.27
CA LEU A 67 -8.62 6.52 -11.93
C LEU A 67 -8.60 6.38 -13.47
N SER A 68 -7.44 6.20 -14.09
CA SER A 68 -7.33 5.96 -15.53
C SER A 68 -7.53 4.49 -15.93
N SER A 69 -7.45 3.55 -14.98
CA SER A 69 -7.59 2.11 -15.24
C SER A 69 -9.06 1.70 -15.38
N PRO A 70 -9.52 1.25 -16.57
CA PRO A 70 -10.90 0.77 -16.75
C PRO A 70 -11.23 -0.44 -15.86
N LEU A 71 -10.26 -1.34 -15.69
CA LEU A 71 -10.42 -2.53 -14.86
C LEU A 71 -10.64 -2.19 -13.39
N ILE A 72 -9.84 -1.25 -12.85
CA ILE A 72 -10.00 -0.81 -11.47
C ILE A 72 -11.31 -0.04 -11.29
N LYS A 73 -11.68 0.81 -12.25
CA LYS A 73 -12.99 1.50 -12.21
C LYS A 73 -14.14 0.52 -12.15
N SER A 74 -14.11 -0.52 -12.97
CA SER A 74 -15.15 -1.55 -13.00
C SER A 74 -15.22 -2.37 -11.71
N PHE A 75 -14.06 -2.68 -11.11
CA PHE A 75 -13.99 -3.49 -9.90
C PHE A 75 -14.33 -2.70 -8.63
N ALA A 76 -13.74 -1.51 -8.49
CA ALA A 76 -13.77 -0.76 -7.25
C ALA A 76 -14.82 0.36 -7.20
N LEU A 77 -15.39 0.76 -8.35
CA LEU A 77 -16.33 1.89 -8.49
C LEU A 77 -15.89 3.10 -7.63
N PRO A 78 -14.67 3.63 -7.84
CA PRO A 78 -14.06 4.58 -6.92
C PRO A 78 -14.80 5.92 -6.93
N LYS A 79 -15.33 6.31 -5.77
CA LYS A 79 -15.88 7.62 -5.48
C LYS A 79 -14.78 8.57 -5.00
N ILE A 80 -13.99 8.11 -4.01
CA ILE A 80 -12.86 8.84 -3.45
C ILE A 80 -11.68 7.89 -3.31
N ILE A 81 -10.49 8.32 -3.71
CA ILE A 81 -9.23 7.65 -3.39
C ILE A 81 -8.48 8.55 -2.43
N HIS A 82 -8.12 8.02 -1.26
CA HIS A 82 -7.55 8.82 -0.18
C HIS A 82 -6.53 8.04 0.65
N GLY A 83 -5.90 8.73 1.60
CA GLY A 83 -4.95 8.12 2.52
C GLY A 83 -3.69 7.56 1.85
N ILE A 84 -3.39 7.96 0.61
CA ILE A 84 -2.23 7.44 -0.14
C ILE A 84 -0.95 7.75 0.62
N MET A 85 -0.13 6.74 0.83
CA MET A 85 1.15 6.86 1.50
C MET A 85 2.19 5.88 0.95
N PHE A 86 3.46 6.28 1.00
CA PHE A 86 4.58 5.43 0.63
C PHE A 86 5.20 4.85 1.89
N THR A 87 5.37 3.53 1.91
CA THR A 87 5.92 2.82 3.06
C THR A 87 7.12 1.97 2.67
N LYS A 88 8.08 1.89 3.59
CA LYS A 88 9.32 1.16 3.41
C LYS A 88 9.52 0.21 4.59
N SER A 89 9.77 -1.06 4.29
CA SER A 89 10.14 -2.07 5.27
C SER A 89 11.53 -2.57 4.97
N LEU A 90 12.41 -2.47 5.94
CA LEU A 90 13.78 -2.99 5.94
C LEU A 90 13.83 -4.31 6.71
N LYS A 91 15.02 -4.92 6.81
CA LYS A 91 15.24 -6.14 7.57
C LYS A 91 14.68 -6.03 9.00
N ASN A 92 14.01 -7.07 9.47
CA ASN A 92 13.32 -7.20 10.76
C ASN A 92 12.11 -6.25 10.91
N MET A 93 11.60 -5.67 9.82
CA MET A 93 10.38 -4.87 9.82
C MET A 93 9.21 -5.70 9.30
N GLN A 94 8.04 -5.47 9.90
CA GLN A 94 6.80 -6.19 9.60
C GLN A 94 5.58 -5.33 9.94
N TYR A 95 4.41 -5.79 9.55
CA TYR A 95 3.15 -5.24 10.03
C TYR A 95 2.24 -6.40 10.43
N GLY A 96 2.05 -6.59 11.73
CA GLY A 96 1.25 -7.69 12.28
C GLY A 96 -0.22 -7.61 11.87
N ARG A 97 -0.97 -8.65 12.24
CA ARG A 97 -2.39 -8.82 11.91
C ARG A 97 -3.22 -7.64 12.37
N HIS A 98 -3.99 -7.05 11.46
CA HIS A 98 -4.88 -5.92 11.72
C HIS A 98 -5.98 -5.82 10.65
N ILE A 99 -6.99 -5.03 10.95
CA ILE A 99 -8.03 -4.58 10.02
C ILE A 99 -7.86 -3.07 9.88
N ASP A 100 -8.06 -2.56 8.67
CA ASP A 100 -8.02 -1.13 8.42
C ASP A 100 -9.22 -0.41 9.06
N ASN A 101 -9.02 0.84 9.46
CA ASN A 101 -10.13 1.63 10.00
C ASN A 101 -11.18 1.85 8.91
N PRO A 102 -12.46 1.51 9.18
CA PRO A 102 -13.52 1.64 8.17
C PRO A 102 -13.86 3.10 7.85
N PHE A 103 -13.56 4.02 8.77
CA PHE A 103 -13.78 5.45 8.61
C PHE A 103 -12.47 6.21 8.90
N MET A 104 -12.10 7.07 7.98
CA MET A 104 -10.98 7.99 8.11
C MET A 104 -11.48 9.43 8.01
N SER A 105 -10.67 10.40 8.41
CA SER A 105 -11.04 11.83 8.31
C SER A 105 -11.42 12.27 6.90
N SER A 106 -10.95 11.55 5.88
CA SER A 106 -11.13 11.85 4.45
C SER A 106 -12.23 11.03 3.76
N GLY A 107 -12.86 10.07 4.44
CA GLY A 107 -13.90 9.22 3.87
C GLY A 107 -13.94 7.79 4.41
N ARG A 108 -14.80 6.94 3.85
CA ARG A 108 -14.84 5.50 4.14
C ARG A 108 -13.64 4.79 3.50
N ALA A 109 -13.21 3.73 4.14
CA ALA A 109 -12.26 2.78 3.58
C ALA A 109 -13.00 1.48 3.24
N ASP A 110 -13.61 1.43 2.07
CA ASP A 110 -14.33 0.22 1.60
C ASP A 110 -13.34 -0.81 1.05
N LEU A 111 -12.35 -0.33 0.29
CA LEU A 111 -11.28 -1.15 -0.28
C LEU A 111 -9.91 -0.57 0.09
N SER A 112 -8.99 -1.46 0.41
CA SER A 112 -7.56 -1.16 0.59
C SER A 112 -6.80 -1.53 -0.67
N PHE A 113 -5.74 -0.80 -0.98
CA PHE A 113 -4.82 -1.18 -2.04
C PHE A 113 -3.36 -1.12 -1.62
N THR A 114 -2.57 -1.97 -2.25
CA THR A 114 -1.11 -1.96 -2.18
C THR A 114 -0.52 -2.04 -3.58
N ILE A 115 0.38 -1.11 -3.92
CA ILE A 115 1.16 -1.11 -5.17
C ILE A 115 2.60 -1.42 -4.79
N SER A 116 3.21 -2.47 -5.35
CA SER A 116 4.63 -2.73 -5.16
C SER A 116 5.46 -1.78 -6.02
N LEU A 117 6.50 -1.20 -5.43
CA LEU A 117 7.50 -0.40 -6.15
C LEU A 117 8.85 -1.13 -6.24
N THR A 118 9.02 -2.21 -5.47
CA THR A 118 10.22 -3.04 -5.45
C THR A 118 9.92 -4.38 -6.12
N ASP A 119 10.84 -4.87 -6.96
CA ASP A 119 10.72 -6.20 -7.55
C ASP A 119 10.76 -7.28 -6.45
N LYS A 120 9.84 -8.24 -6.54
CA LYS A 120 9.68 -9.31 -5.53
C LYS A 120 10.93 -10.17 -5.34
N ASN A 121 11.83 -10.21 -6.31
CA ASN A 121 13.06 -11.00 -6.26
C ASN A 121 14.22 -10.26 -5.59
N THR A 122 14.07 -8.97 -5.27
CA THR A 122 15.14 -8.13 -4.67
C THR A 122 15.10 -8.08 -3.15
N TYR A 123 14.08 -8.69 -2.52
CA TYR A 123 13.97 -8.80 -1.07
C TYR A 123 13.38 -10.15 -0.66
N GLU A 124 13.62 -10.57 0.57
CA GLU A 124 13.14 -11.81 1.15
C GLU A 124 12.11 -11.52 2.27
N GLY A 125 11.03 -12.31 2.34
CA GLY A 125 9.91 -12.04 3.25
C GLY A 125 9.02 -10.92 2.71
N GLY A 126 8.31 -10.23 3.60
CA GLY A 126 7.50 -9.05 3.28
C GLY A 126 6.24 -9.36 2.46
N GLU A 127 5.80 -10.61 2.42
CA GLU A 127 4.55 -10.99 1.76
C GLU A 127 3.35 -10.34 2.46
N LEU A 128 2.37 -9.85 1.67
CA LEU A 128 1.05 -9.47 2.16
C LEU A 128 0.22 -10.73 2.36
N ILE A 129 -0.25 -10.96 3.57
CA ILE A 129 -1.18 -12.03 3.90
C ILE A 129 -2.57 -11.44 4.02
N ILE A 130 -3.53 -12.03 3.34
CA ILE A 130 -4.96 -11.69 3.45
C ILE A 130 -5.68 -12.93 3.96
N GLU A 131 -6.37 -12.79 5.09
CA GLU A 131 -7.13 -13.86 5.71
C GLU A 131 -8.57 -13.83 5.20
N GLU A 132 -8.98 -14.91 4.58
CA GLU A 132 -10.37 -15.20 4.21
C GLU A 132 -10.99 -16.17 5.25
N MET A 133 -12.28 -16.39 5.17
CA MET A 133 -13.04 -17.16 6.17
C MET A 133 -12.44 -18.56 6.47
N ASN A 134 -11.86 -19.24 5.48
CA ASN A 134 -11.32 -20.59 5.62
C ASN A 134 -9.91 -20.77 5.05
N SER A 135 -9.22 -19.69 4.69
CA SER A 135 -7.89 -19.76 4.08
C SER A 135 -7.13 -18.47 4.25
N GLU A 136 -5.82 -18.57 4.20
CA GLU A 136 -4.92 -17.42 4.07
C GLU A 136 -4.38 -17.39 2.64
N LYS A 137 -4.29 -16.20 2.06
CA LYS A 137 -3.65 -15.98 0.77
C LYS A 137 -2.44 -15.09 0.93
N GLU A 138 -1.38 -15.50 0.29
CA GLU A 138 -0.10 -14.83 0.30
C GLU A 138 0.16 -14.14 -1.04
N PHE A 139 0.53 -12.85 -0.98
CA PHE A 139 0.82 -12.05 -2.16
C PHE A 139 2.21 -11.44 -2.06
N LYS A 140 3.01 -11.65 -3.09
CA LYS A 140 4.29 -10.99 -3.31
C LYS A 140 4.30 -10.44 -4.72
N LEU A 141 3.92 -9.16 -4.83
CA LEU A 141 3.69 -8.48 -6.11
C LEU A 141 5.01 -8.14 -6.81
N ASN A 142 4.98 -8.17 -8.14
CA ASN A 142 6.05 -7.55 -8.94
C ASN A 142 5.99 -6.03 -8.86
N ALA A 143 7.09 -5.36 -9.19
CA ALA A 143 7.10 -3.90 -9.25
C ALA A 143 6.04 -3.39 -10.26
N GLY A 144 5.27 -2.38 -9.84
CA GLY A 144 4.18 -1.80 -10.61
C GLY A 144 2.84 -2.53 -10.51
N GLU A 145 2.80 -3.73 -9.94
CA GLU A 145 1.52 -4.41 -9.68
C GLU A 145 0.78 -3.81 -8.49
N ILE A 146 -0.54 -3.72 -8.62
CA ILE A 146 -1.48 -3.36 -7.57
C ILE A 146 -2.29 -4.57 -7.14
N ILE A 147 -2.57 -4.68 -5.84
CA ILE A 147 -3.65 -5.49 -5.30
C ILE A 147 -4.68 -4.59 -4.63
N ILE A 148 -5.97 -4.88 -4.86
CA ILE A 148 -7.11 -4.19 -4.24
C ILE A 148 -7.98 -5.25 -3.57
N TYR A 149 -8.32 -5.05 -2.29
CA TYR A 149 -9.08 -5.99 -1.48
C TYR A 149 -9.97 -5.26 -0.47
N PRO A 150 -11.04 -5.90 0.06
CA PRO A 150 -11.90 -5.30 1.09
C PRO A 150 -11.12 -4.88 2.33
N SER A 151 -11.29 -3.64 2.78
CA SER A 151 -10.59 -3.11 3.98
C SER A 151 -10.98 -3.83 5.27
N THR A 152 -12.11 -4.55 5.25
CA THR A 152 -12.60 -5.37 6.36
C THR A 152 -11.87 -6.70 6.54
N TYR A 153 -11.01 -7.08 5.59
CA TYR A 153 -10.25 -8.31 5.72
C TYR A 153 -9.10 -8.14 6.71
N LEU A 154 -8.95 -9.14 7.58
CA LEU A 154 -7.79 -9.25 8.44
C LEU A 154 -6.57 -9.52 7.57
N HIS A 155 -5.53 -8.73 7.74
CA HIS A 155 -4.33 -8.85 6.93
C HIS A 155 -3.07 -8.49 7.69
N SER A 156 -1.93 -8.88 7.14
CA SER A 156 -0.61 -8.60 7.72
C SER A 156 0.45 -8.54 6.63
N VAL A 157 1.61 -8.02 6.99
CA VAL A 157 2.83 -8.08 6.16
C VAL A 157 3.89 -8.84 6.95
N LYS A 158 4.36 -9.96 6.38
CA LYS A 158 5.44 -10.76 6.97
C LYS A 158 6.71 -9.94 7.16
N GLU A 159 7.55 -10.39 8.09
CA GLU A 159 8.86 -9.80 8.32
C GLU A 159 9.71 -9.82 7.04
N VAL A 160 10.33 -8.69 6.73
CA VAL A 160 11.37 -8.60 5.70
C VAL A 160 12.66 -9.16 6.30
N LYS A 161 13.14 -10.27 5.74
CA LYS A 161 14.34 -10.97 6.20
C LYS A 161 15.62 -10.38 5.62
N ASN A 162 15.53 -9.89 4.38
CA ASN A 162 16.64 -9.27 3.67
C ASN A 162 16.14 -8.31 2.58
N GLY A 163 16.92 -7.30 2.22
CA GLY A 163 16.57 -6.30 1.21
C GLY A 163 15.62 -5.21 1.72
N GLU A 164 14.94 -4.55 0.79
CA GLU A 164 14.01 -3.44 1.04
C GLU A 164 12.69 -3.69 0.31
N ARG A 165 11.58 -3.63 1.03
CA ARG A 165 10.23 -3.63 0.46
C ARG A 165 9.68 -2.21 0.46
N LEU A 166 9.53 -1.61 -0.72
CA LEU A 166 8.96 -0.28 -0.93
C LEU A 166 7.60 -0.41 -1.62
N VAL A 167 6.56 0.15 -1.03
CA VAL A 167 5.20 0.09 -1.57
C VAL A 167 4.46 1.41 -1.39
N CYS A 168 3.43 1.60 -2.21
CA CYS A 168 2.42 2.62 -2.02
C CYS A 168 1.12 1.96 -1.57
N VAL A 169 0.51 2.47 -0.49
CA VAL A 169 -0.77 1.97 0.03
C VAL A 169 -1.79 3.10 0.11
N GLY A 170 -3.06 2.75 0.15
CA GLY A 170 -4.14 3.72 0.32
C GLY A 170 -5.51 3.05 0.30
N TRP A 171 -6.55 3.87 0.30
CA TRP A 171 -7.94 3.41 0.43
C TRP A 171 -8.84 4.01 -0.62
N ILE A 172 -9.89 3.27 -0.94
CA ILE A 172 -10.94 3.66 -1.88
C ILE A 172 -12.26 3.65 -1.13
N GLU A 173 -12.95 4.80 -1.14
CA GLU A 173 -14.38 4.85 -0.91
C GLU A 173 -15.08 4.52 -2.21
N SER A 174 -15.90 3.47 -2.22
CA SER A 174 -16.68 3.04 -3.37
C SER A 174 -18.03 3.77 -3.45
N TYR A 175 -18.63 3.81 -4.63
CA TYR A 175 -20.02 4.26 -4.80
C TYR A 175 -21.03 3.25 -4.24
N VAL A 176 -20.64 1.99 -4.04
CA VAL A 176 -21.50 0.90 -3.55
C VAL A 176 -20.90 0.22 -2.35
#